data_43aeb5bbad39ab07cbe7f4ad441c3c79
#
_entry.id   43aeb5bbad39ab07cbe7f4ad441c3c79
#
_cell.length_a   1.000
_cell.length_b   1.000
_cell.length_c   1.000
_cell.angle_alpha   90.00
_cell.angle_beta   90.00
_cell.angle_gamma   90.00
#
_symmetry.space_group_name_H-M   'P 1'
#
loop_
_entity.id
_entity.type
_entity.pdbx_description
1 polymer ?
#
loop_
_entity_poly.entity_id
_entity_poly.type
_entity_poly.pdbx_seq_one_letter_code
_entity_poly.pdbx_strand_id
1 'polypeptide(L)'
;DGEGLRYREKEVIQTMARSMDFTTETPDCCEIGDILQVEEHKLPTSYWYMLEHAYGASGNFKNRERLKTRSGKVVKKWSDERFKYLTLEFDE
;
A
#
# COMPACT_ATOMS: atom_id res chain seq x y z
N ASP A 1 14.24 -10.65 -28.74
CA ASP A 1 14.58 -9.28 -29.06
C ASP A 1 14.70 -8.43 -27.80
N GLY A 2 15.24 -7.25 -27.94
CA GLY A 2 15.51 -6.42 -26.79
C GLY A 2 14.26 -5.95 -26.07
N GLU A 3 13.17 -5.83 -26.77
CA GLU A 3 11.92 -5.39 -26.15
C GLU A 3 11.37 -6.43 -25.20
N GLY A 4 11.46 -7.68 -25.58
CA GLY A 4 11.02 -8.76 -24.72
C GLY A 4 11.77 -8.80 -23.41
N LEU A 5 13.08 -8.56 -23.49
CA LEU A 5 13.92 -8.52 -22.31
C LEU A 5 13.56 -7.33 -21.41
N ARG A 6 13.26 -6.18 -22.00
CA ARG A 6 12.83 -5.03 -21.23
C ARG A 6 11.55 -5.27 -20.47
N TYR A 7 10.60 -5.93 -21.11
CA TYR A 7 9.34 -6.25 -20.45
C TYR A 7 9.57 -7.15 -19.25
N ARG A 8 10.47 -8.10 -19.37
CA ARG A 8 10.79 -8.96 -18.24
C ARG A 8 11.38 -8.18 -17.09
N GLU A 9 12.26 -7.23 -17.39
CA GLU A 9 12.84 -6.39 -16.35
C GLU A 9 11.79 -5.59 -15.64
N LYS A 10 10.83 -5.05 -16.38
CA LYS A 10 9.71 -4.31 -15.78
C LYS A 10 8.86 -5.22 -14.92
N GLU A 11 8.60 -6.43 -15.34
CA GLU A 11 7.83 -7.37 -14.56
C GLU A 11 8.52 -7.71 -13.26
N VAL A 12 9.82 -7.91 -13.28
CA VAL A 12 10.58 -8.16 -12.07
C VAL A 12 10.49 -6.98 -11.12
N ILE A 13 10.63 -5.76 -11.62
CA ILE A 13 10.50 -4.56 -10.79
C ILE A 13 9.10 -4.48 -10.19
N GLN A 14 8.08 -4.75 -10.99
CA GLN A 14 6.70 -4.73 -10.50
C GLN A 14 6.43 -5.77 -9.43
N THR A 15 7.00 -6.97 -9.59
CA THR A 15 6.82 -8.02 -8.59
C THR A 15 7.54 -7.73 -7.28
N MET A 16 8.51 -6.82 -7.30
CA MET A 16 9.18 -6.38 -6.09
C MET A 16 8.44 -5.24 -5.40
N ALA A 17 7.48 -4.64 -6.07
CA ALA A 17 6.64 -3.62 -5.48
C ALA A 17 5.41 -4.29 -4.86
N ARG A 18 5.05 -3.83 -3.68
CA ARG A 18 3.89 -4.37 -2.97
C ARG A 18 2.86 -3.27 -2.79
N SER A 19 1.61 -3.56 -3.12
CA SER A 19 0.53 -2.61 -2.90
C SER A 19 -0.37 -3.07 -1.76
N MET A 20 -0.97 -2.09 -1.08
CA MET A 20 -1.84 -2.35 0.05
C MET A 20 -2.96 -1.32 0.05
N ASP A 21 -4.18 -1.79 0.28
CA ASP A 21 -5.35 -0.92 0.33
C ASP A 21 -5.62 -0.49 1.77
N PHE A 22 -5.93 0.80 1.92
CA PHE A 22 -6.30 1.36 3.22
C PHE A 22 -7.70 1.95 3.12
N THR A 23 -8.58 1.57 4.02
CA THR A 23 -9.90 2.20 4.09
C THR A 23 -9.75 3.58 4.71
N THR A 24 -10.48 4.54 4.19
CA THR A 24 -10.40 5.92 4.69
C THR A 24 -11.75 6.60 4.56
N GLU A 25 -12.03 7.53 5.46
CA GLU A 25 -13.21 8.37 5.35
C GLU A 25 -12.91 9.67 4.59
N THR A 26 -11.63 9.97 4.42
CA THR A 26 -11.20 11.22 3.80
C THR A 26 -10.20 10.96 2.67
N PRO A 27 -10.64 10.35 1.55
CA PRO A 27 -9.71 10.04 0.46
C PRO A 27 -9.11 11.29 -0.18
N ASP A 28 -9.73 12.44 0.01
CA ASP A 28 -9.23 13.70 -0.53
C ASP A 28 -8.10 14.31 0.29
N CYS A 29 -7.74 13.68 1.41
CA CYS A 29 -6.60 14.12 2.19
C CYS A 29 -5.29 14.04 1.41
N CYS A 30 -5.22 13.20 0.40
CA CYS A 30 -3.98 12.85 -0.29
C CYS A 30 -4.22 12.79 -1.78
N GLU A 31 -3.15 13.03 -2.53
CA GLU A 31 -3.18 12.98 -3.99
C GLU A 31 -2.41 11.76 -4.47
N ILE A 32 -2.75 11.27 -5.66
CA ILE A 32 -1.97 10.20 -6.30
C ILE A 32 -0.55 10.72 -6.51
N GLY A 33 0.43 9.94 -6.08
CA GLY A 33 1.82 10.32 -6.12
C GLY A 33 2.40 10.78 -4.79
N ASP A 34 1.55 11.07 -3.81
CA ASP A 34 2.01 11.47 -2.49
C ASP A 34 2.67 10.29 -1.76
N ILE A 35 3.69 10.60 -0.98
CA ILE A 35 4.34 9.61 -0.13
C ILE A 35 3.79 9.77 1.28
N LEU A 36 3.21 8.68 1.79
CA LEU A 36 2.62 8.67 3.12
C LEU A 36 3.36 7.70 4.03
N GLN A 37 3.47 8.07 5.29
CA GLN A 37 4.05 7.18 6.31
C GLN A 37 2.95 6.30 6.89
N VAL A 38 3.32 5.07 7.25
CA VAL A 38 2.40 4.15 7.92
C VAL A 38 2.94 3.76 9.28
N GLU A 39 2.03 3.49 10.19
CA GLU A 39 2.36 2.98 11.52
C GLU A 39 2.01 1.50 11.58
N GLU A 40 2.91 0.69 12.08
CA GLU A 40 2.65 -0.73 12.27
C GLU A 40 2.07 -0.97 13.66
N HIS A 41 0.99 -1.71 13.70
CA HIS A 41 0.36 -2.13 14.95
C HIS A 41 0.39 -3.65 15.03
N LYS A 42 0.88 -4.16 16.14
CA LYS A 42 1.03 -5.59 16.35
C LYS A 42 -0.12 -6.12 17.19
N LEU A 43 -0.73 -7.20 16.71
CA LEU A 43 -1.71 -7.98 17.43
C LEU A 43 -1.06 -9.31 17.85
N PRO A 44 -1.69 -10.11 18.72
CA PRO A 44 -1.10 -11.38 19.15
C PRO A 44 -0.69 -12.32 18.01
N THR A 45 -1.45 -12.34 16.91
CA THR A 45 -1.20 -13.25 15.80
C THR A 45 -1.09 -12.57 14.45
N SER A 46 -1.13 -11.23 14.42
CA SER A 46 -1.17 -10.52 13.15
C SER A 46 -0.65 -9.09 13.30
N TYR A 47 -0.61 -8.40 12.17
CA TYR A 47 -0.20 -6.99 12.11
C TYR A 47 -1.22 -6.24 11.28
N TRP A 48 -1.42 -4.96 11.60
CA TRP A 48 -2.18 -4.07 10.74
C TRP A 48 -1.50 -2.72 10.68
N TYR A 49 -1.86 -1.92 9.71
CA TYR A 49 -1.16 -0.67 9.43
C TYR A 49 -2.16 0.47 9.36
N MET A 50 -1.72 1.61 9.84
CA MET A 50 -2.51 2.84 9.81
C MET A 50 -1.72 3.91 9.08
N LEU A 51 -2.39 4.67 8.22
CA LEU A 51 -1.79 5.84 7.61
C LEU A 51 -1.57 6.90 8.68
N GLU A 52 -0.49 7.65 8.55
CA GLU A 52 -0.20 8.72 9.49
C GLU A 52 -1.39 9.66 9.66
N HIS A 53 -1.53 10.22 10.84
CA HIS A 53 -2.66 11.07 11.19
C HIS A 53 -4.02 10.35 11.11
N ALA A 54 -4.00 9.03 11.14
CA ALA A 54 -5.20 8.19 11.12
C ALA A 54 -6.09 8.41 9.89
N TYR A 55 -5.48 8.73 8.74
CA TYR A 55 -6.24 8.91 7.50
C TYR A 55 -6.80 7.60 6.96
N GLY A 56 -6.28 6.46 7.39
CA GLY A 56 -6.82 5.19 6.91
C GLY A 56 -6.16 4.01 7.59
N ALA A 57 -6.78 2.84 7.49
CA ALA A 57 -6.29 1.61 8.09
C ALA A 57 -6.37 0.45 7.12
N SER A 58 -5.41 -0.46 7.23
CA SER A 58 -5.36 -1.68 6.43
C SER A 58 -6.13 -2.80 7.11
N GLY A 59 -6.26 -3.94 6.41
CA GLY A 59 -6.67 -5.19 7.03
C GLY A 59 -5.52 -5.80 7.83
N ASN A 60 -5.74 -6.99 8.35
CA ASN A 60 -4.75 -7.71 9.14
C ASN A 60 -3.86 -8.58 8.26
N PHE A 61 -2.60 -8.68 8.62
CA PHE A 61 -1.60 -9.44 7.87
C PHE A 61 -0.87 -10.41 8.79
N LYS A 62 -0.50 -11.55 8.25
CA LYS A 62 0.28 -12.53 8.99
C LYS A 62 1.73 -12.08 9.10
N ASN A 63 2.47 -12.70 10.00
CA ASN A 63 3.87 -12.35 10.24
C ASN A 63 4.72 -12.34 8.97
N ARG A 64 4.54 -13.30 8.10
CA ARG A 64 5.28 -13.39 6.83
C ARG A 64 4.87 -12.31 5.83
N GLU A 65 3.74 -11.66 6.06
CA GLU A 65 3.22 -10.60 5.20
C GLU A 65 3.51 -9.22 5.76
N ARG A 66 4.29 -9.16 6.83
CA ARG A 66 4.64 -7.91 7.49
C ARG A 66 5.41 -6.99 6.57
N LEU A 67 5.07 -5.70 6.59
CA LEU A 67 5.80 -4.70 5.82
C LEU A 67 7.20 -4.48 6.39
N LYS A 68 8.16 -4.33 5.50
CA LYS A 68 9.54 -4.00 5.87
C LYS A 68 9.79 -2.50 5.83
N THR A 69 9.03 -1.79 5.00
CA THR A 69 9.12 -0.34 4.86
C THR A 69 7.98 0.33 5.62
N ARG A 70 8.09 1.64 5.83
CA ARG A 70 7.06 2.40 6.55
C ARG A 70 6.55 3.58 5.74
N SER A 71 6.93 3.69 4.48
CA SER A 71 6.39 4.73 3.61
C SER A 71 5.96 4.11 2.29
N GLY A 72 4.87 4.60 1.77
CA GLY A 72 4.31 4.14 0.52
C GLY A 72 3.81 5.30 -0.31
N LYS A 73 3.67 5.06 -1.61
CA LYS A 73 3.22 6.05 -2.57
C LYS A 73 1.78 5.77 -2.94
N VAL A 74 0.94 6.79 -2.89
CA VAL A 74 -0.45 6.68 -3.30
C VAL A 74 -0.50 6.47 -4.81
N VAL A 75 -1.01 5.31 -5.24
CA VAL A 75 -1.08 4.98 -6.67
C VAL A 75 -2.51 4.90 -7.17
N LYS A 76 -3.48 4.82 -6.27
CA LYS A 76 -4.88 4.71 -6.65
C LYS A 76 -5.78 5.24 -5.55
N LYS A 77 -6.88 5.88 -5.96
CA LYS A 77 -7.96 6.30 -5.06
C LYS A 77 -9.23 5.70 -5.65
N TRP A 78 -9.99 4.98 -4.84
CA TRP A 78 -11.20 4.32 -5.33
C TRP A 78 -12.20 4.11 -4.20
N SER A 79 -13.39 3.72 -4.55
CA SER A 79 -14.44 3.46 -3.57
C SER A 79 -15.36 2.34 -4.05
N ASP A 80 -16.00 1.69 -3.11
CA ASP A 80 -17.06 0.75 -3.39
C ASP A 80 -18.35 1.21 -2.69
N GLU A 81 -19.32 0.33 -2.55
CA GLU A 81 -20.61 0.69 -1.94
C GLU A 81 -20.50 1.01 -0.46
N ARG A 82 -19.47 0.53 0.22
CA ARG A 82 -19.32 0.67 1.67
C ARG A 82 -18.22 1.63 2.07
N PHE A 83 -17.09 1.56 1.40
CA PHE A 83 -15.87 2.23 1.85
C PHE A 83 -15.18 2.97 0.73
N LYS A 84 -14.38 3.94 1.14
CA LYS A 84 -13.46 4.64 0.26
C LYS A 84 -12.07 4.13 0.57
N TYR A 85 -11.22 4.05 -0.44
CA TYR A 85 -9.91 3.42 -0.32
C TYR A 85 -8.81 4.27 -0.92
N LEU A 86 -7.62 4.15 -0.31
CA LEU A 86 -6.37 4.62 -0.89
C LEU A 86 -5.49 3.38 -1.05
N THR A 87 -4.94 3.18 -2.24
CA THR A 87 -4.00 2.10 -2.48
C THR A 87 -2.59 2.70 -2.51
N LEU A 88 -1.72 2.19 -1.67
CA LEU A 88 -0.33 2.62 -1.58
C LEU A 88 0.57 1.51 -2.09
N GLU A 89 1.65 1.90 -2.76
CA GLU A 89 2.67 0.99 -3.23
C GLU A 89 3.92 1.16 -2.39
N PHE A 90 4.43 0.05 -1.90
CA PHE A 90 5.63 0.00 -1.06
C PHE A 90 6.78 -0.65 -1.83
N ASP A 91 7.96 -0.11 -1.65
CA ASP A 91 9.16 -0.56 -2.35
C ASP A 91 9.79 -1.76 -1.62
N GLU A 92 9.13 -2.90 -1.75
CA GLU A 92 9.64 -4.14 -1.14
C GLU A 92 9.16 -5.40 -1.84
#